data_21b101b47d5c61eaf6116fc4e3b7c827
#
_entry.id   21b101b47d5c61eaf6116fc4e3b7c827
#
_cell.length_a   1.000
_cell.length_b   1.000
_cell.length_c   1.000
_cell.angle_alpha   90.00
_cell.angle_beta   90.00
_cell.angle_gamma   90.00
#
_symmetry.space_group_name_H-M   'P 1'
#
loop_
_entity.id
_entity.type
_entity.pdbx_description
1 polymer ?
#
loop_
_entity_poly.entity_id
_entity_poly.type
_entity_poly.pdbx_seq_one_letter_code
_entity_poly.pdbx_strand_id
1 'polypeptide(L)'
;MIFSIMGIKFIILGCGSSMGVPRPDGFFGNCDPKNKKNYRTRCSALIKTTDENILIDTSPDLRQQLLRHKIKKIDKVFYSHMHADQTHGINDLRSFFINSRKQVNVYADNETSNLLKQSFSYCFKSFSREYPAILKLNKLKKNSFIKHKNKNLKFKSIVVQHGSVKSNCFIIDKKLAYITDVSDIYKKDYFYFKNLKYLIIDCLWYNFHPSHFNLEKSLYFIKKFKPKNAILSNLSPVLDYNQLKKVIPKNVIPAHDGLTVEL
;
A
#
# COMPACT_ATOMS: atom_id res chain seq x y z
N MET A 1 27.31 -4.47 23.14
CA MET A 1 25.98 -4.59 22.52
C MET A 1 25.85 -3.52 21.45
N ILE A 2 26.07 -3.88 20.18
CA ILE A 2 25.96 -2.93 19.05
C ILE A 2 24.45 -2.76 18.81
N PHE A 3 23.87 -1.64 19.28
CA PHE A 3 22.53 -1.26 18.90
C PHE A 3 22.52 -1.00 17.39
N SER A 4 22.11 -1.99 16.63
CA SER A 4 21.78 -1.81 15.21
C SER A 4 20.85 -0.61 15.13
N ILE A 5 21.30 0.45 14.48
CA ILE A 5 20.49 1.64 14.20
C ILE A 5 19.37 1.18 13.28
N MET A 6 18.22 0.77 13.87
CA MET A 6 17.08 0.33 13.07
C MET A 6 16.62 1.50 12.20
N GLY A 7 16.83 1.38 10.90
CA GLY A 7 16.32 2.28 9.88
C GLY A 7 14.78 2.17 9.76
N ILE A 8 14.19 3.08 9.00
CA ILE A 8 12.78 3.00 8.64
C ILE A 8 12.64 1.91 7.57
N LYS A 9 11.78 0.93 7.81
CA LYS A 9 11.47 -0.12 6.85
C LYS A 9 10.12 0.15 6.18
N PHE A 10 10.10 0.08 4.86
CA PHE A 10 8.86 0.01 4.09
C PHE A 10 8.71 -1.43 3.57
N ILE A 11 7.63 -2.09 3.94
CA ILE A 11 7.35 -3.49 3.63
C ILE A 11 6.14 -3.54 2.71
N ILE A 12 6.29 -4.08 1.51
CA ILE A 12 5.18 -4.40 0.62
C ILE A 12 4.54 -5.69 1.16
N LEU A 13 3.40 -5.59 1.82
CA LEU A 13 2.71 -6.73 2.41
C LEU A 13 2.06 -7.60 1.33
N GLY A 14 1.47 -6.95 0.34
CA GLY A 14 0.90 -7.55 -0.85
C GLY A 14 1.11 -6.65 -2.07
N CYS A 15 1.27 -7.24 -3.24
CA CYS A 15 1.55 -6.53 -4.50
C CYS A 15 0.76 -7.04 -5.70
N GLY A 16 -0.26 -7.86 -5.46
CA GLY A 16 -1.17 -8.37 -6.49
C GLY A 16 -2.29 -7.40 -6.81
N SER A 17 -2.89 -7.57 -7.98
CA SER A 17 -4.10 -6.86 -8.39
C SER A 17 -5.30 -7.17 -7.48
N SER A 18 -6.44 -6.55 -7.75
CA SER A 18 -7.67 -6.65 -6.94
C SER A 18 -8.17 -8.09 -6.66
N MET A 19 -7.80 -9.05 -7.50
CA MET A 19 -8.11 -10.47 -7.29
C MET A 19 -6.95 -11.30 -6.73
N GLY A 20 -5.76 -10.71 -6.59
CA GLY A 20 -4.54 -11.44 -6.21
C GLY A 20 -4.00 -12.36 -7.31
N VAL A 21 -2.92 -13.08 -7.00
CA VAL A 21 -2.34 -14.14 -7.86
C VAL A 21 -1.97 -15.33 -6.97
N PRO A 22 -2.53 -16.54 -7.20
CA PRO A 22 -3.62 -16.81 -8.13
C PRO A 22 -4.90 -16.05 -7.75
N ARG A 23 -5.83 -15.93 -8.70
CA ARG A 23 -7.18 -15.47 -8.40
C ARG A 23 -7.91 -16.50 -7.51
N PRO A 24 -9.06 -16.14 -6.90
CA PRO A 24 -9.82 -17.08 -6.05
C PRO A 24 -10.27 -18.36 -6.76
N ASP A 25 -10.39 -18.34 -8.09
CA ASP A 25 -10.70 -19.49 -8.93
C ASP A 25 -9.46 -20.36 -9.28
N GLY A 26 -8.29 -20.05 -8.70
CA GLY A 26 -7.03 -20.76 -8.94
C GLY A 26 -6.27 -20.33 -10.19
N PHE A 27 -6.75 -19.31 -10.93
CA PHE A 27 -6.15 -18.90 -12.19
C PHE A 27 -4.84 -18.12 -11.98
N PHE A 28 -3.73 -18.64 -12.53
CA PHE A 28 -2.39 -18.04 -12.51
C PHE A 28 -2.06 -17.20 -13.75
N GLY A 29 -2.88 -17.26 -14.80
CA GLY A 29 -2.58 -16.62 -16.08
C GLY A 29 -1.25 -17.10 -16.68
N ASN A 30 -0.34 -16.16 -16.92
CA ASN A 30 1.00 -16.44 -17.45
C ASN A 30 2.05 -16.64 -16.34
N CYS A 31 1.66 -16.52 -15.06
CA CYS A 31 2.57 -16.67 -13.94
C CYS A 31 2.91 -18.15 -13.70
N ASP A 32 4.19 -18.47 -13.56
CA ASP A 32 4.66 -19.80 -13.18
C ASP A 32 4.25 -20.12 -11.73
N PRO A 33 3.40 -21.17 -11.48
CA PRO A 33 2.98 -21.55 -10.14
C PRO A 33 4.12 -22.08 -9.25
N LYS A 34 5.25 -22.49 -9.84
CA LYS A 34 6.42 -22.95 -9.08
C LYS A 34 7.23 -21.79 -8.51
N ASN A 35 7.09 -20.59 -9.06
CA ASN A 35 7.78 -19.42 -8.57
C ASN A 35 6.99 -18.75 -7.44
N LYS A 36 7.46 -18.87 -6.20
CA LYS A 36 6.81 -18.27 -5.02
C LYS A 36 6.61 -16.75 -5.10
N LYS A 37 7.39 -16.03 -5.92
CA LYS A 37 7.23 -14.58 -6.13
C LYS A 37 6.02 -14.23 -7.00
N ASN A 38 5.38 -15.20 -7.62
CA ASN A 38 4.12 -15.04 -8.33
C ASN A 38 2.89 -15.22 -7.44
N TYR A 39 3.05 -15.69 -6.19
CA TYR A 39 1.97 -15.68 -5.21
C TYR A 39 1.89 -14.30 -4.59
N ARG A 40 0.87 -13.52 -5.00
CA ARG A 40 0.71 -12.13 -4.65
C ARG A 40 -0.65 -11.90 -4.02
N THR A 41 -0.65 -11.54 -2.75
CA THR A 41 -1.85 -11.03 -2.08
C THR A 41 -2.16 -9.62 -2.55
N ARG A 42 -3.39 -9.14 -2.35
CA ARG A 42 -3.86 -7.81 -2.77
C ARG A 42 -3.05 -6.71 -2.10
N CYS A 43 -2.95 -5.56 -2.77
CA CYS A 43 -2.08 -4.47 -2.34
C CYS A 43 -2.32 -4.02 -0.89
N SER A 44 -1.26 -3.92 -0.13
CA SER A 44 -1.15 -3.26 1.17
C SER A 44 0.33 -3.06 1.50
N ALA A 45 0.66 -2.11 2.36
CA ALA A 45 2.03 -1.87 2.78
C ALA A 45 2.13 -1.50 4.26
N LEU A 46 3.31 -1.73 4.85
CA LEU A 46 3.61 -1.34 6.23
C LEU A 46 4.85 -0.47 6.30
N ILE A 47 4.73 0.67 6.95
CA ILE A 47 5.87 1.51 7.34
C ILE A 47 6.19 1.18 8.79
N LYS A 48 7.37 0.62 9.03
CA LYS A 48 7.85 0.27 10.36
C LYS A 48 8.98 1.19 10.77
N THR A 49 8.75 1.95 11.84
CA THR A 49 9.74 2.81 12.48
C THR A 49 10.12 2.26 13.86
N THR A 50 10.94 2.97 14.62
CA THR A 50 11.18 2.64 16.04
C THR A 50 9.96 2.89 16.90
N ASP A 51 9.10 3.83 16.54
CA ASP A 51 8.03 4.36 17.41
C ASP A 51 6.63 3.94 16.95
N GLU A 52 6.44 3.76 15.63
CA GLU A 52 5.12 3.50 15.02
C GLU A 52 5.17 2.41 13.94
N ASN A 53 4.12 1.62 13.88
CA ASN A 53 3.77 0.76 12.75
C ASN A 53 2.55 1.37 12.04
N ILE A 54 2.72 1.76 10.79
CA ILE A 54 1.71 2.46 9.99
C ILE A 54 1.35 1.58 8.81
N LEU A 55 0.08 1.21 8.74
CA LEU A 55 -0.46 0.43 7.64
C LEU A 55 -0.98 1.35 6.55
N ILE A 56 -0.74 1.00 5.29
CA ILE A 56 -1.39 1.58 4.12
C ILE A 56 -2.32 0.50 3.57
N ASP A 57 -3.61 0.80 3.59
CA ASP A 57 -4.72 -0.05 3.19
C ASP A 57 -4.86 -1.34 4.01
N THR A 58 -6.10 -1.83 4.11
CA THR A 58 -6.47 -3.10 4.75
C THR A 58 -7.01 -4.06 3.70
N SER A 59 -6.09 -4.70 2.96
CA SER A 59 -6.52 -5.65 1.94
C SER A 59 -7.30 -6.81 2.57
N PRO A 60 -8.18 -7.50 1.83
CA PRO A 60 -8.87 -8.69 2.33
C PRO A 60 -7.91 -9.81 2.78
N ASP A 61 -6.64 -9.74 2.39
CA ASP A 61 -5.58 -10.68 2.81
C ASP A 61 -4.82 -10.23 4.07
N LEU A 62 -5.28 -9.16 4.74
CA LEU A 62 -4.54 -8.49 5.81
C LEU A 62 -4.11 -9.44 6.93
N ARG A 63 -5.00 -10.35 7.35
CA ARG A 63 -4.67 -11.35 8.38
C ARG A 63 -3.42 -12.15 8.02
N GLN A 64 -3.35 -12.69 6.81
CA GLN A 64 -2.19 -13.48 6.37
C GLN A 64 -0.93 -12.62 6.25
N GLN A 65 -1.07 -11.40 5.73
CA GLN A 65 0.00 -10.42 5.57
C GLN A 65 0.63 -10.08 6.92
N LEU A 66 -0.18 -9.76 7.93
CA LEU A 66 0.29 -9.41 9.28
C LEU A 66 0.94 -10.60 10.00
N LEU A 67 0.37 -11.81 9.88
CA LEU A 67 0.93 -13.03 10.48
C LEU A 67 2.29 -13.37 9.87
N ARG A 68 2.44 -13.29 8.54
CA ARG A 68 3.72 -13.52 7.83
C ARG A 68 4.83 -12.63 8.37
N HIS A 69 4.53 -11.38 8.69
CA HIS A 69 5.50 -10.40 9.18
C HIS A 69 5.54 -10.27 10.71
N LYS A 70 4.80 -11.12 11.44
CA LYS A 70 4.73 -11.13 12.91
C LYS A 70 4.41 -9.75 13.51
N ILE A 71 3.47 -9.03 12.88
CA ILE A 71 3.09 -7.68 13.29
C ILE A 71 2.14 -7.78 14.48
N LYS A 72 2.55 -7.22 15.63
CA LYS A 72 1.80 -7.27 16.89
C LYS A 72 1.14 -5.94 17.29
N LYS A 73 1.41 -4.86 16.54
CA LYS A 73 0.91 -3.52 16.83
C LYS A 73 0.70 -2.75 15.53
N ILE A 74 -0.42 -2.06 15.39
CA ILE A 74 -0.70 -1.06 14.37
C ILE A 74 -1.13 0.23 15.05
N ASP A 75 -0.44 1.32 14.78
CA ASP A 75 -0.71 2.62 15.40
C ASP A 75 -1.65 3.49 14.55
N LYS A 76 -1.48 3.41 13.22
CA LYS A 76 -2.24 4.19 12.24
C LYS A 76 -2.51 3.37 10.99
N VAL A 77 -3.64 3.64 10.35
CA VAL A 77 -3.98 3.14 9.02
C VAL A 77 -4.28 4.32 8.11
N PHE A 78 -3.67 4.37 6.94
CA PHE A 78 -3.99 5.33 5.90
C PHE A 78 -4.62 4.60 4.71
N TYR A 79 -5.80 5.02 4.30
CA TYR A 79 -6.46 4.46 3.12
C TYR A 79 -6.14 5.27 1.88
N SER A 80 -5.77 4.55 0.80
CA SER A 80 -5.53 5.14 -0.51
C SER A 80 -6.86 5.55 -1.17
N HIS A 81 -7.83 4.66 -1.19
CA HIS A 81 -9.16 4.89 -1.76
C HIS A 81 -10.16 3.81 -1.29
N MET A 82 -11.38 3.86 -1.83
CA MET A 82 -12.53 3.12 -1.30
C MET A 82 -12.72 1.69 -1.85
N HIS A 83 -11.92 1.22 -2.81
CA HIS A 83 -12.14 -0.09 -3.41
C HIS A 83 -12.00 -1.24 -2.40
N ALA A 84 -12.68 -2.35 -2.70
CA ALA A 84 -12.80 -3.48 -1.79
C ALA A 84 -11.46 -4.13 -1.46
N ASP A 85 -10.58 -4.23 -2.44
CA ASP A 85 -9.23 -4.79 -2.27
C ASP A 85 -8.31 -3.94 -1.38
N GLN A 86 -8.68 -2.68 -1.11
CA GLN A 86 -7.98 -1.77 -0.19
C GLN A 86 -8.64 -1.70 1.19
N THR A 87 -9.94 -2.06 1.32
CA THR A 87 -10.71 -1.75 2.53
C THR A 87 -11.24 -2.96 3.30
N HIS A 88 -11.46 -4.11 2.65
CA HIS A 88 -12.27 -5.21 3.24
C HIS A 88 -11.56 -6.07 4.29
N GLY A 89 -10.26 -5.87 4.55
CA GLY A 89 -9.56 -6.46 5.70
C GLY A 89 -9.66 -5.65 7.00
N ILE A 90 -10.47 -4.60 7.02
CA ILE A 90 -10.61 -3.66 8.16
C ILE A 90 -10.93 -4.36 9.48
N ASN A 91 -11.65 -5.49 9.46
CA ASN A 91 -12.04 -6.25 10.65
C ASN A 91 -10.85 -6.86 11.40
N ASP A 92 -9.75 -7.16 10.71
CA ASP A 92 -8.56 -7.74 11.32
C ASP A 92 -7.87 -6.75 12.29
N LEU A 93 -8.20 -5.46 12.19
CA LEU A 93 -7.73 -4.45 13.14
C LEU A 93 -8.30 -4.63 14.55
N ARG A 94 -9.39 -5.40 14.71
CA ARG A 94 -10.00 -5.68 16.02
C ARG A 94 -9.03 -6.30 17.01
N SER A 95 -8.13 -7.17 16.56
CA SER A 95 -7.13 -7.81 17.43
C SER A 95 -6.21 -6.80 18.11
N PHE A 96 -5.84 -5.72 17.43
CA PHE A 96 -4.99 -4.67 18.00
C PHE A 96 -5.73 -3.81 19.04
N PHE A 97 -7.04 -3.56 18.84
CA PHE A 97 -7.88 -2.93 19.84
C PHE A 97 -8.01 -3.81 21.10
N ILE A 98 -8.27 -5.10 20.93
CA ILE A 98 -8.42 -6.05 22.04
C ILE A 98 -7.15 -6.06 22.90
N ASN A 99 -5.98 -6.09 22.27
CA ASN A 99 -4.69 -6.14 22.97
C ASN A 99 -4.31 -4.83 23.64
N SER A 100 -4.59 -3.69 23.03
CA SER A 100 -4.17 -2.37 23.52
C SER A 100 -5.25 -1.63 24.33
N ARG A 101 -6.52 -2.02 24.19
CA ARG A 101 -7.71 -1.28 24.65
C ARG A 101 -7.79 0.16 24.13
N LYS A 102 -7.10 0.45 23.02
CA LYS A 102 -7.10 1.76 22.34
C LYS A 102 -7.59 1.60 20.92
N GLN A 103 -8.49 2.50 20.49
CA GLN A 103 -8.93 2.53 19.10
C GLN A 103 -7.75 2.75 18.16
N VAL A 104 -7.70 1.99 17.05
CA VAL A 104 -6.72 2.24 15.99
C VAL A 104 -7.15 3.49 15.20
N ASN A 105 -6.23 4.43 15.02
CA ASN A 105 -6.50 5.63 14.23
C ASN A 105 -6.48 5.31 12.73
N VAL A 106 -7.57 5.64 12.06
CA VAL A 106 -7.77 5.43 10.62
C VAL A 106 -7.90 6.78 9.93
N TYR A 107 -7.21 6.98 8.82
CA TYR A 107 -7.19 8.21 8.03
C TYR A 107 -7.67 7.92 6.62
N ALA A 108 -8.71 8.60 6.17
CA ALA A 108 -9.30 8.44 4.85
C ALA A 108 -9.80 9.80 4.31
N ASP A 109 -9.90 9.92 2.99
CA ASP A 109 -10.60 11.03 2.36
C ASP A 109 -12.13 10.93 2.57
N ASN A 110 -12.88 11.88 2.05
CA ASN A 110 -14.33 11.94 2.30
C ASN A 110 -15.07 10.75 1.67
N GLU A 111 -14.73 10.36 0.44
CA GLU A 111 -15.39 9.27 -0.30
C GLU A 111 -15.14 7.94 0.40
N THR A 112 -13.89 7.64 0.71
CA THR A 112 -13.50 6.44 1.45
C THR A 112 -14.08 6.42 2.86
N SER A 113 -14.12 7.58 3.54
CA SER A 113 -14.72 7.71 4.87
C SER A 113 -16.21 7.39 4.87
N ASN A 114 -16.95 7.81 3.84
CA ASN A 114 -18.37 7.53 3.70
C ASN A 114 -18.62 6.03 3.48
N LEU A 115 -17.87 5.39 2.56
CA LEU A 115 -17.95 3.95 2.35
C LEU A 115 -17.64 3.17 3.64
N LEU A 116 -16.54 3.51 4.34
CA LEU A 116 -16.17 2.83 5.58
C LEU A 116 -17.25 2.92 6.65
N LYS A 117 -17.91 4.09 6.80
CA LYS A 117 -19.01 4.27 7.74
C LYS A 117 -20.27 3.49 7.35
N GLN A 118 -20.55 3.38 6.06
CA GLN A 118 -21.72 2.63 5.55
C GLN A 118 -21.50 1.13 5.68
N SER A 119 -20.39 0.62 5.15
CA SER A 119 -20.15 -0.82 5.06
C SER A 119 -19.63 -1.44 6.36
N PHE A 120 -18.93 -0.67 7.20
CA PHE A 120 -18.26 -1.15 8.41
C PHE A 120 -18.60 -0.31 9.63
N SER A 121 -19.87 0.15 9.74
CA SER A 121 -20.34 1.04 10.83
C SER A 121 -19.97 0.52 12.21
N TYR A 122 -20.04 -0.80 12.41
CA TYR A 122 -19.71 -1.47 13.68
C TYR A 122 -18.23 -1.35 14.10
N CYS A 123 -17.33 -1.00 13.19
CA CYS A 123 -15.95 -0.68 13.54
C CYS A 123 -15.82 0.70 14.21
N PHE A 124 -16.74 1.62 13.92
CA PHE A 124 -16.67 3.05 14.28
C PHE A 124 -17.70 3.50 15.32
N LYS A 125 -18.72 2.68 15.57
CA LYS A 125 -19.77 2.96 16.56
C LYS A 125 -19.83 1.85 17.60
N SER A 126 -20.02 2.23 18.86
CA SER A 126 -20.32 1.28 19.92
C SER A 126 -21.81 0.91 19.85
N PHE A 127 -22.12 -0.37 19.84
CA PHE A 127 -23.48 -0.88 19.90
C PHE A 127 -23.88 -1.28 21.31
N SER A 128 -22.94 -1.75 22.11
CA SER A 128 -23.08 -2.05 23.53
C SER A 128 -21.72 -1.95 24.21
N ARG A 129 -21.70 -2.21 25.52
CA ARG A 129 -20.44 -2.26 26.30
C ARG A 129 -19.54 -3.40 25.82
N GLU A 130 -20.11 -4.51 25.37
CA GLU A 130 -19.40 -5.70 24.84
C GLU A 130 -18.90 -5.51 23.42
N TYR A 131 -19.54 -4.59 22.67
CA TYR A 131 -19.23 -4.27 21.26
C TYR A 131 -18.86 -2.79 21.12
N PRO A 132 -17.72 -2.36 21.69
CA PRO A 132 -17.24 -0.99 21.57
C PRO A 132 -16.70 -0.71 20.17
N ALA A 133 -16.69 0.57 19.78
CA ALA A 133 -15.98 1.01 18.58
C ALA A 133 -14.49 0.69 18.68
N ILE A 134 -13.96 0.00 17.67
CA ILE A 134 -12.56 -0.45 17.64
C ILE A 134 -11.64 0.53 16.89
N LEU A 135 -12.20 1.39 16.05
CA LEU A 135 -11.49 2.34 15.20
C LEU A 135 -11.93 3.78 15.45
N LYS A 136 -10.98 4.71 15.29
CA LYS A 136 -11.22 6.15 15.29
C LYS A 136 -10.95 6.70 13.89
N LEU A 137 -12.01 7.12 13.18
CA LEU A 137 -11.88 7.70 11.85
C LEU A 137 -11.46 9.16 11.92
N ASN A 138 -10.44 9.50 11.16
CA ASN A 138 -9.87 10.84 11.04
C ASN A 138 -9.81 11.24 9.56
N LYS A 139 -9.94 12.54 9.28
CA LYS A 139 -9.77 13.08 7.92
C LYS A 139 -8.33 12.94 7.46
N LEU A 140 -8.11 12.39 6.25
CA LEU A 140 -6.81 12.39 5.60
C LEU A 140 -6.39 13.82 5.24
N LYS A 141 -5.24 14.25 5.73
CA LYS A 141 -4.65 15.56 5.43
C LYS A 141 -3.52 15.40 4.41
N LYS A 142 -3.34 16.40 3.56
CA LYS A 142 -2.24 16.44 2.58
C LYS A 142 -0.86 16.27 3.24
N ASN A 143 -0.66 16.86 4.41
CA ASN A 143 0.58 16.75 5.18
C ASN A 143 0.28 16.11 6.54
N SER A 144 1.02 15.09 6.87
CA SER A 144 1.00 14.38 8.14
C SER A 144 2.44 14.07 8.58
N PHE A 145 2.59 13.44 9.74
CA PHE A 145 3.89 13.08 10.28
C PHE A 145 3.90 11.65 10.79
N ILE A 146 5.05 11.02 10.64
CA ILE A 146 5.39 9.70 11.17
C ILE A 146 6.48 9.88 12.22
N LYS A 147 6.33 9.25 13.39
CA LYS A 147 7.35 9.31 14.45
C LYS A 147 8.46 8.30 14.21
N HIS A 148 9.70 8.73 14.35
CA HIS A 148 10.90 7.89 14.31
C HIS A 148 12.01 8.51 15.14
N LYS A 149 12.52 7.81 16.18
CA LYS A 149 13.58 8.31 17.08
C LYS A 149 13.25 9.70 17.64
N ASN A 150 12.03 9.89 18.12
CA ASN A 150 11.50 11.16 18.63
C ASN A 150 11.48 12.32 17.61
N LYS A 151 11.69 12.04 16.29
CA LYS A 151 11.58 13.02 15.21
C LYS A 151 10.29 12.79 14.43
N ASN A 152 9.80 13.87 13.82
CA ASN A 152 8.66 13.85 12.93
C ASN A 152 9.14 13.79 11.47
N LEU A 153 8.93 12.65 10.82
CA LEU A 153 9.18 12.49 9.38
C LEU A 153 7.97 13.01 8.59
N LYS A 154 8.23 13.68 7.50
CA LYS A 154 7.17 14.18 6.62
C LYS A 154 6.47 13.01 5.91
N PHE A 155 5.16 12.92 6.08
CA PHE A 155 4.29 11.99 5.36
C PHE A 155 3.26 12.81 4.59
N LYS A 156 3.24 12.64 3.28
CA LYS A 156 2.41 13.43 2.38
C LYS A 156 1.47 12.53 1.58
N SER A 157 0.20 12.91 1.52
CA SER A 157 -0.79 12.32 0.64
C SER A 157 -0.96 13.22 -0.59
N ILE A 158 -0.89 12.63 -1.79
CA ILE A 158 -1.09 13.28 -3.08
C ILE A 158 -2.21 12.56 -3.81
N VAL A 159 -3.22 13.30 -4.24
CA VAL A 159 -4.34 12.77 -5.01
C VAL A 159 -3.88 12.50 -6.44
N VAL A 160 -4.20 11.32 -6.96
CA VAL A 160 -3.95 10.89 -8.34
C VAL A 160 -5.26 10.42 -9.00
N GLN A 161 -5.26 10.32 -10.32
CA GLN A 161 -6.38 9.79 -11.09
C GLN A 161 -6.35 8.27 -11.04
N HIS A 162 -7.50 7.63 -10.87
CA HIS A 162 -7.67 6.17 -10.93
C HIS A 162 -8.98 5.83 -11.65
N GLY A 163 -8.93 5.83 -12.99
CA GLY A 163 -10.14 5.72 -13.82
C GLY A 163 -11.12 6.85 -13.54
N SER A 164 -12.34 6.52 -13.17
CA SER A 164 -13.40 7.46 -12.81
C SER A 164 -13.33 7.96 -11.36
N VAL A 165 -12.49 7.34 -10.51
CA VAL A 165 -12.32 7.73 -9.11
C VAL A 165 -10.95 8.35 -8.86
N LYS A 166 -10.73 8.82 -7.65
CA LYS A 166 -9.44 9.33 -7.19
C LYS A 166 -8.83 8.36 -6.20
N SER A 167 -7.51 8.26 -6.22
CA SER A 167 -6.73 7.54 -5.23
C SER A 167 -5.71 8.45 -4.57
N ASN A 168 -5.26 8.12 -3.37
CA ASN A 168 -4.21 8.81 -2.66
C ASN A 168 -2.92 8.00 -2.75
N CYS A 169 -1.86 8.58 -3.26
CA CYS A 169 -0.52 8.05 -3.12
C CYS A 169 0.20 8.68 -1.92
N PHE A 170 1.18 7.99 -1.39
CA PHE A 170 1.86 8.39 -0.17
C PHE A 170 3.35 8.60 -0.40
N ILE A 171 3.88 9.74 0.09
CA ILE A 171 5.29 10.09 0.00
C ILE A 171 5.88 10.18 1.39
N ILE A 172 6.92 9.39 1.65
CA ILE A 172 7.60 9.28 2.93
C ILE A 172 8.93 10.00 2.85
N ASP A 173 9.08 11.07 3.65
CA ASP A 173 10.32 11.84 3.88
C ASP A 173 11.07 12.25 2.61
N LYS A 174 10.34 12.50 1.51
CA LYS A 174 10.91 12.76 0.17
C LYS A 174 11.89 11.67 -0.32
N LYS A 175 11.80 10.48 0.24
CA LYS A 175 12.66 9.34 -0.11
C LYS A 175 11.92 8.24 -0.87
N LEU A 176 10.66 7.98 -0.50
CA LEU A 176 9.85 6.93 -1.11
C LEU A 176 8.48 7.48 -1.49
N ALA A 177 7.99 7.11 -2.68
CA ALA A 177 6.57 7.23 -3.05
C ALA A 177 5.96 5.84 -3.26
N TYR A 178 4.73 5.65 -2.78
CA TYR A 178 3.90 4.45 -2.95
C TYR A 178 2.63 4.83 -3.69
N ILE A 179 2.46 4.28 -4.91
CA ILE A 179 1.38 4.59 -5.85
C ILE A 179 0.94 3.30 -6.51
N THR A 180 -0.09 2.63 -5.99
CA THR A 180 -0.53 1.30 -6.45
C THR A 180 -1.76 1.31 -7.34
N ASP A 181 -2.52 2.40 -7.33
CA ASP A 181 -3.78 2.51 -8.05
C ASP A 181 -3.83 3.87 -8.73
N VAL A 182 -3.36 3.92 -9.98
CA VAL A 182 -3.19 5.16 -10.72
C VAL A 182 -3.37 4.97 -12.22
N SER A 183 -4.20 5.82 -12.84
CA SER A 183 -4.32 5.93 -14.29
C SER A 183 -3.64 7.19 -14.84
N ASP A 184 -3.47 8.23 -14.00
CA ASP A 184 -2.67 9.41 -14.34
C ASP A 184 -2.24 10.21 -13.10
N ILE A 185 -1.15 10.97 -13.25
CA ILE A 185 -0.62 11.86 -12.22
C ILE A 185 -0.76 13.29 -12.71
N TYR A 186 -1.32 14.17 -11.89
CA TYR A 186 -1.48 15.57 -12.27
C TYR A 186 -0.12 16.27 -12.46
N LYS A 187 0.08 16.96 -13.57
CA LYS A 187 1.37 17.64 -13.92
C LYS A 187 1.89 18.56 -12.81
N LYS A 188 0.98 19.26 -12.11
CA LYS A 188 1.31 20.13 -10.97
C LYS A 188 1.99 19.41 -9.79
N ASP A 189 1.81 18.09 -9.67
CA ASP A 189 2.34 17.30 -8.56
C ASP A 189 3.61 16.49 -8.93
N TYR A 190 4.06 16.52 -10.20
CA TYR A 190 5.24 15.79 -10.68
C TYR A 190 6.50 16.03 -9.88
N PHE A 191 6.69 17.23 -9.34
CA PHE A 191 7.88 17.57 -8.57
C PHE A 191 8.01 16.76 -7.26
N TYR A 192 6.89 16.23 -6.72
CA TYR A 192 6.92 15.37 -5.53
C TYR A 192 7.55 14.00 -5.79
N PHE A 193 7.56 13.54 -7.05
CA PHE A 193 8.01 12.20 -7.44
C PHE A 193 9.42 12.16 -8.00
N LYS A 194 10.03 13.33 -8.24
CA LYS A 194 11.36 13.40 -8.84
C LYS A 194 12.47 13.01 -7.85
N ASN A 195 13.47 12.28 -8.37
CA ASN A 195 14.73 11.95 -7.70
C ASN A 195 14.57 11.26 -6.34
N LEU A 196 13.50 10.47 -6.18
CA LEU A 196 13.29 9.68 -4.97
C LEU A 196 14.31 8.54 -4.87
N LYS A 197 14.59 8.08 -3.64
CA LYS A 197 15.36 6.85 -3.42
C LYS A 197 14.60 5.63 -3.95
N TYR A 198 13.27 5.59 -3.70
CA TYR A 198 12.37 4.53 -4.16
C TYR A 198 11.08 5.09 -4.75
N LEU A 199 10.66 4.57 -5.90
CA LEU A 199 9.34 4.77 -6.46
C LEU A 199 8.66 3.41 -6.59
N ILE A 200 7.62 3.15 -5.79
CA ILE A 200 6.76 1.97 -5.91
C ILE A 200 5.54 2.41 -6.70
N ILE A 201 5.33 1.83 -7.88
CA ILE A 201 4.39 2.35 -8.86
C ILE A 201 3.53 1.23 -9.46
N ASP A 202 2.28 1.55 -9.73
CA ASP A 202 1.30 0.70 -10.40
C ASP A 202 1.84 0.14 -11.72
N CYS A 203 1.58 -1.14 -11.96
CA CYS A 203 1.86 -1.82 -13.23
C CYS A 203 0.92 -3.03 -13.35
N LEU A 204 -0.34 -2.78 -13.71
CA LEU A 204 -1.35 -3.83 -13.69
C LEU A 204 -1.14 -4.86 -14.80
N TRP A 205 -0.78 -4.40 -16.01
CA TRP A 205 -0.82 -5.21 -17.21
C TRP A 205 0.25 -4.79 -18.23
N TYR A 206 0.41 -5.58 -19.32
CA TYR A 206 1.19 -5.15 -20.49
C TYR A 206 0.42 -4.17 -21.36
N ASN A 207 -0.89 -4.41 -21.57
CA ASN A 207 -1.74 -3.60 -22.42
C ASN A 207 -2.39 -2.44 -21.67
N PHE A 208 -2.96 -1.50 -22.42
CA PHE A 208 -3.69 -0.36 -21.86
C PHE A 208 -4.82 -0.81 -20.91
N HIS A 209 -4.98 -0.09 -19.81
CA HIS A 209 -6.09 -0.23 -18.87
C HIS A 209 -6.62 1.16 -18.48
N PRO A 210 -7.95 1.39 -18.44
CA PRO A 210 -8.51 2.74 -18.24
C PRO A 210 -8.25 3.30 -16.83
N SER A 211 -8.10 2.45 -15.81
CA SER A 211 -7.94 2.87 -14.42
C SER A 211 -6.55 2.63 -13.83
N HIS A 212 -5.65 1.94 -14.54
CA HIS A 212 -4.32 1.61 -14.05
C HIS A 212 -3.22 1.90 -15.07
N PHE A 213 -1.99 2.03 -14.57
CA PHE A 213 -0.83 2.01 -15.45
C PHE A 213 -0.59 0.61 -16.00
N ASN A 214 -0.26 0.56 -17.29
CA ASN A 214 0.37 -0.59 -17.92
C ASN A 214 1.90 -0.47 -17.80
N LEU A 215 2.62 -1.49 -18.23
CA LEU A 215 4.08 -1.51 -18.17
C LEU A 215 4.72 -0.29 -18.87
N GLU A 216 4.26 0.03 -20.08
CA GLU A 216 4.78 1.16 -20.86
C GLU A 216 4.63 2.49 -20.10
N LYS A 217 3.44 2.77 -19.57
CA LYS A 217 3.15 4.01 -18.83
C LYS A 217 3.93 4.07 -17.52
N SER A 218 4.10 2.96 -16.83
CA SER A 218 4.92 2.88 -15.61
C SER A 218 6.39 3.20 -15.91
N LEU A 219 6.96 2.60 -16.97
CA LEU A 219 8.33 2.87 -17.41
C LEU A 219 8.51 4.32 -17.90
N TYR A 220 7.51 4.89 -18.57
CA TYR A 220 7.51 6.31 -18.95
C TYR A 220 7.66 7.22 -17.72
N PHE A 221 6.86 7.00 -16.66
CA PHE A 221 6.94 7.82 -15.45
C PHE A 221 8.22 7.56 -14.65
N ILE A 222 8.72 6.32 -14.61
CA ILE A 222 10.02 5.99 -14.00
C ILE A 222 11.14 6.77 -14.69
N LYS A 223 11.17 6.77 -16.03
CA LYS A 223 12.15 7.55 -16.82
C LYS A 223 12.02 9.05 -16.55
N LYS A 224 10.78 9.56 -16.46
CA LYS A 224 10.50 10.98 -16.21
C LYS A 224 10.88 11.45 -14.81
N PHE A 225 10.62 10.64 -13.79
CA PHE A 225 10.86 11.00 -12.39
C PHE A 225 12.27 10.66 -11.90
N LYS A 226 12.99 9.79 -12.59
CA LYS A 226 14.38 9.40 -12.33
C LYS A 226 14.60 8.96 -10.87
N PRO A 227 13.82 8.02 -10.31
CA PRO A 227 14.12 7.48 -8.99
C PRO A 227 15.43 6.68 -9.03
N LYS A 228 16.11 6.58 -7.87
CA LYS A 228 17.29 5.71 -7.77
C LYS A 228 16.93 4.24 -8.01
N ASN A 229 15.77 3.80 -7.45
CA ASN A 229 15.22 2.47 -7.64
C ASN A 229 13.71 2.58 -7.87
N ALA A 230 13.16 1.74 -8.75
CA ALA A 230 11.72 1.63 -8.95
C ALA A 230 11.24 0.20 -8.71
N ILE A 231 10.01 0.06 -8.21
CA ILE A 231 9.39 -1.23 -7.91
C ILE A 231 7.99 -1.22 -8.54
N LEU A 232 7.76 -2.15 -9.46
CA LEU A 232 6.45 -2.34 -10.08
C LEU A 232 5.55 -3.14 -9.15
N SER A 233 4.36 -2.63 -8.84
CA SER A 233 3.39 -3.23 -7.92
C SER A 233 2.01 -3.35 -8.58
N ASN A 234 1.01 -3.89 -7.88
CA ASN A 234 -0.33 -4.15 -8.40
C ASN A 234 -0.34 -5.10 -9.61
N LEU A 235 0.51 -6.12 -9.54
CA LEU A 235 0.81 -7.02 -10.65
C LEU A 235 -0.29 -8.08 -10.82
N SER A 236 -0.91 -8.12 -12.00
CA SER A 236 -1.94 -9.11 -12.36
C SER A 236 -1.34 -10.48 -12.73
N PRO A 237 -2.19 -11.52 -12.92
CA PRO A 237 -1.74 -12.87 -13.28
C PRO A 237 -0.99 -12.99 -14.61
N VAL A 238 -1.06 -11.98 -15.49
CA VAL A 238 -0.35 -12.00 -16.79
C VAL A 238 1.11 -11.56 -16.68
N LEU A 239 1.53 -10.99 -15.55
CA LEU A 239 2.87 -10.45 -15.32
C LEU A 239 3.71 -11.42 -14.49
N ASP A 240 4.25 -12.48 -15.14
CA ASP A 240 5.20 -13.38 -14.47
C ASP A 240 6.43 -12.64 -13.99
N TYR A 241 6.87 -12.94 -12.76
CA TYR A 241 7.99 -12.25 -12.11
C TYR A 241 9.30 -12.33 -12.92
N ASN A 242 9.66 -13.52 -13.39
CA ASN A 242 10.91 -13.74 -14.09
C ASN A 242 10.86 -13.17 -15.51
N GLN A 243 9.72 -13.29 -16.21
CA GLN A 243 9.55 -12.71 -17.56
C GLN A 243 9.58 -11.18 -17.47
N LEU A 244 8.83 -10.59 -16.55
CA LEU A 244 8.83 -9.14 -16.37
C LEU A 244 10.24 -8.62 -16.06
N LYS A 245 11.00 -9.32 -15.21
CA LYS A 245 12.38 -8.94 -14.85
C LYS A 245 13.33 -8.91 -16.06
N LYS A 246 13.08 -9.69 -17.11
CA LYS A 246 13.93 -9.72 -18.32
C LYS A 246 13.75 -8.48 -19.21
N VAL A 247 12.58 -7.84 -19.16
CA VAL A 247 12.20 -6.76 -20.09
C VAL A 247 12.25 -5.35 -19.47
N ILE A 248 12.54 -5.23 -18.19
CA ILE A 248 12.61 -3.95 -17.48
C ILE A 248 14.06 -3.50 -17.23
N PRO A 249 14.31 -2.18 -17.04
CA PRO A 249 15.64 -1.64 -16.75
C PRO A 249 16.23 -2.22 -15.44
N LYS A 250 17.58 -2.22 -15.34
CA LYS A 250 18.31 -2.79 -14.17
C LYS A 250 17.92 -2.18 -12.81
N ASN A 251 17.54 -0.91 -12.78
CA ASN A 251 17.09 -0.21 -11.56
C ASN A 251 15.61 -0.34 -11.28
N VAL A 252 14.90 -1.19 -12.04
CA VAL A 252 13.48 -1.51 -11.85
C VAL A 252 13.36 -2.97 -11.49
N ILE A 253 12.53 -3.29 -10.50
CA ILE A 253 12.23 -4.67 -10.11
C ILE A 253 10.72 -4.89 -9.98
N PRO A 254 10.20 -6.09 -10.29
CA PRO A 254 8.84 -6.45 -9.93
C PRO A 254 8.75 -6.62 -8.41
N ALA A 255 7.64 -6.21 -7.80
CA ALA A 255 7.37 -6.50 -6.41
C ALA A 255 7.09 -8.00 -6.19
N HIS A 256 7.24 -8.42 -4.97
CA HIS A 256 6.70 -9.66 -4.42
C HIS A 256 6.27 -9.41 -2.97
N ASP A 257 5.36 -10.21 -2.46
CA ASP A 257 4.91 -10.11 -1.08
C ASP A 257 6.08 -10.23 -0.10
N GLY A 258 6.17 -9.28 0.82
CA GLY A 258 7.25 -9.22 1.81
C GLY A 258 8.50 -8.46 1.36
N LEU A 259 8.55 -7.94 0.13
CA LEU A 259 9.67 -7.11 -0.32
C LEU A 259 9.83 -5.90 0.61
N THR A 260 11.02 -5.76 1.17
CA THR A 260 11.34 -4.71 2.15
C THR A 260 12.43 -3.79 1.63
N VAL A 261 12.23 -2.49 1.78
CA VAL A 261 13.25 -1.47 1.48
C VAL A 261 13.50 -0.60 2.71
N GLU A 262 14.72 -0.08 2.84
CA GLU A 262 15.13 0.81 3.95
C GLU A 262 15.30 2.26 3.47
N LEU A 263 14.72 3.21 4.23
CA LEU A 263 14.71 4.64 3.93
C LEU A 263 15.86 5.40 4.60
#